data_03897bda12d02aa27a7b70010fef508e
#
_entry.id   03897bda12d02aa27a7b70010fef508e
#
_cell.length_a   1.000
_cell.length_b   1.000
_cell.length_c   1.000
_cell.angle_alpha   90.00
_cell.angle_beta   90.00
_cell.angle_gamma   90.00
#
_symmetry.space_group_name_H-M   'P 1'
#
loop_
_entity.id
_entity.type
_entity.pdbx_description
1 polymer ?
#
loop_
_entity_poly.entity_id
_entity_poly.type
_entity_poly.pdbx_seq_one_letter_code
_entity_poly.pdbx_strand_id
1 'polypeptide(L)'
;MNALERRSVVALSSLMGLRMFGLFLILPVFVLYAPLLEGATPLTVGIALGAYGLTQAVLQVPFGMLSDRYGRKRMLSIGLLLFVFGSVVAALSSSIEGIILGRAIQGAGAISAVVLATLSDLTREQTRTKAMAVVGVSIGFSFLLALMLGPLLGQWQGLSGLFWITACLAGVALLVVWLTVPTATRVLASVEILPIRSQINTVLFNRQLQGLNLGIFVLHMTLTALFIAVPIGLRDTLGLGSASHWQFYVPVLVCSVLGMVPLLIYGMRRHRTFVVFRLAIALLLAAQLILIIGTDQTAFLITGVWLFFVGFNLLEAMLPSLMSRLAPAAGKGTALGIYNTFQFSGVFAGGIVGGLIYGVWGMAGVYGFAACAVFVWLVLALSTSAPALLESLTLRLVDTVEQEPKDVLQRLSQAPGVCEVVTLPGRDLVYLKVDPAVVDEDALREIDGVVAVD
;
A
#
# COMPACT_ATOMS: atom_id res chain seq x y z
N MET A 1 -3.22 17.71 -16.76
CA MET A 1 -4.02 16.49 -17.13
C MET A 1 -5.04 16.89 -18.20
N ASN A 2 -5.06 16.18 -19.33
CA ASN A 2 -6.10 16.36 -20.34
C ASN A 2 -7.43 15.68 -19.91
N ALA A 3 -8.50 15.84 -20.72
CA ALA A 3 -9.84 15.33 -20.38
C ALA A 3 -9.87 13.79 -20.23
N LEU A 4 -9.12 13.07 -21.08
CA LEU A 4 -9.02 11.60 -21.04
C LEU A 4 -8.29 11.14 -19.78
N GLU A 5 -7.13 11.74 -19.47
CA GLU A 5 -6.37 11.44 -18.25
C GLU A 5 -7.21 11.69 -17.01
N ARG A 6 -7.89 12.84 -16.93
CA ARG A 6 -8.78 13.17 -15.80
C ARG A 6 -9.89 12.15 -15.62
N ARG A 7 -10.57 11.77 -16.72
CA ARG A 7 -11.60 10.73 -16.68
C ARG A 7 -11.05 9.40 -16.20
N SER A 8 -9.89 8.99 -16.70
CA SER A 8 -9.24 7.71 -16.32
C SER A 8 -8.82 7.71 -14.85
N VAL A 9 -8.23 8.81 -14.37
CA VAL A 9 -7.82 8.95 -12.95
C VAL A 9 -9.03 8.88 -12.03
N VAL A 10 -10.12 9.63 -12.34
CA VAL A 10 -11.34 9.58 -11.53
C VAL A 10 -11.94 8.18 -11.53
N ALA A 11 -12.05 7.53 -12.68
CA ALA A 11 -12.61 6.19 -12.80
C ALA A 11 -11.80 5.15 -11.99
N LEU A 12 -10.47 5.12 -12.15
CA LEU A 12 -9.60 4.15 -11.47
C LEU A 12 -9.48 4.43 -9.97
N SER A 13 -9.48 5.70 -9.56
CA SER A 13 -9.50 6.09 -8.15
C SER A 13 -10.81 5.73 -7.48
N SER A 14 -11.96 5.95 -8.16
CA SER A 14 -13.28 5.55 -7.65
C SER A 14 -13.38 4.03 -7.52
N LEU A 15 -12.92 3.27 -8.52
CA LEU A 15 -12.85 1.82 -8.47
C LEU A 15 -12.04 1.33 -7.26
N MET A 16 -10.83 1.91 -7.10
CA MET A 16 -9.94 1.53 -5.99
C MET A 16 -10.55 1.93 -4.65
N GLY A 17 -11.15 3.12 -4.57
CA GLY A 17 -11.84 3.62 -3.37
C GLY A 17 -13.01 2.72 -2.97
N LEU A 18 -13.91 2.38 -3.88
CA LEU A 18 -15.06 1.50 -3.61
C LEU A 18 -14.61 0.11 -3.11
N ARG A 19 -13.61 -0.47 -3.77
CA ARG A 19 -13.06 -1.77 -3.38
C ARG A 19 -12.40 -1.71 -2.00
N MET A 20 -11.57 -0.70 -1.73
CA MET A 20 -10.89 -0.54 -0.46
C MET A 20 -11.86 -0.20 0.67
N PHE A 21 -12.89 0.60 0.39
CA PHE A 21 -13.94 0.86 1.35
C PHE A 21 -14.65 -0.43 1.79
N GLY A 22 -15.07 -1.29 0.83
CA GLY A 22 -15.66 -2.59 1.16
C GLY A 22 -14.72 -3.50 1.94
N LEU A 23 -13.41 -3.50 1.62
CA LEU A 23 -12.42 -4.28 2.33
C LEU A 23 -12.24 -3.81 3.78
N PHE A 24 -12.12 -2.50 3.99
CA PHE A 24 -11.85 -1.92 5.30
C PHE A 24 -13.09 -1.87 6.19
N LEU A 25 -14.30 -1.92 5.61
CA LEU A 25 -15.57 -1.83 6.33
C LEU A 25 -15.69 -2.88 7.46
N ILE A 26 -15.07 -4.04 7.25
CA ILE A 26 -15.13 -5.19 8.14
C ILE A 26 -14.13 -5.06 9.31
N LEU A 27 -12.98 -4.41 9.10
CA LEU A 27 -11.87 -4.38 10.07
C LEU A 27 -12.26 -3.93 11.47
N PRO A 28 -12.98 -2.81 11.68
CA PRO A 28 -13.24 -2.27 13.01
C PRO A 28 -14.24 -3.09 13.83
N VAL A 29 -14.95 -4.02 13.18
CA VAL A 29 -16.05 -4.75 13.82
C VAL A 29 -15.90 -6.27 13.76
N PHE A 30 -15.02 -6.78 12.91
CA PHE A 30 -14.93 -8.23 12.64
C PHE A 30 -14.73 -9.05 13.93
N VAL A 31 -13.75 -8.65 14.73
CA VAL A 31 -13.43 -9.40 15.96
C VAL A 31 -14.56 -9.36 17.02
N LEU A 32 -15.51 -8.43 16.93
CA LEU A 32 -16.66 -8.34 17.82
C LEU A 32 -17.81 -9.27 17.41
N TYR A 33 -17.96 -9.50 16.09
CA TYR A 33 -19.03 -10.32 15.53
C TYR A 33 -18.60 -11.76 15.21
N ALA A 34 -17.32 -11.96 14.86
CA ALA A 34 -16.80 -13.27 14.49
C ALA A 34 -16.95 -14.35 15.57
N PRO A 35 -16.86 -14.07 16.90
CA PRO A 35 -17.12 -15.07 17.94
C PRO A 35 -18.54 -15.64 17.94
N LEU A 36 -19.49 -15.04 17.21
CA LEU A 36 -20.86 -15.55 17.05
C LEU A 36 -20.97 -16.62 15.96
N LEU A 37 -19.92 -16.83 15.16
CA LEU A 37 -19.88 -17.82 14.10
C LEU A 37 -19.49 -19.20 14.63
N GLU A 38 -20.04 -20.25 14.03
CA GLU A 38 -19.62 -21.62 14.32
C GLU A 38 -18.13 -21.82 14.05
N GLY A 39 -17.44 -22.53 14.95
CA GLY A 39 -16.00 -22.83 14.83
C GLY A 39 -15.08 -21.64 15.11
N ALA A 40 -15.59 -20.52 15.56
CA ALA A 40 -14.79 -19.34 15.84
C ALA A 40 -13.91 -19.52 17.07
N THR A 41 -12.61 -19.34 16.86
CA THR A 41 -11.57 -19.26 17.89
C THR A 41 -10.73 -18.00 17.62
N PRO A 42 -9.96 -17.50 18.58
CA PRO A 42 -9.08 -16.36 18.34
C PRO A 42 -8.14 -16.57 17.12
N LEU A 43 -7.63 -17.79 16.94
CA LEU A 43 -6.80 -18.16 15.80
C LEU A 43 -7.58 -18.11 14.49
N THR A 44 -8.76 -18.74 14.40
CA THR A 44 -9.55 -18.77 13.16
C THR A 44 -10.07 -17.39 12.79
N VAL A 45 -10.40 -16.53 13.74
CA VAL A 45 -10.72 -15.11 13.54
C VAL A 45 -9.53 -14.36 12.96
N GLY A 46 -8.32 -14.58 13.48
CA GLY A 46 -7.08 -14.03 12.94
C GLY A 46 -6.79 -14.52 11.51
N ILE A 47 -7.00 -15.82 11.24
CA ILE A 47 -6.87 -16.38 9.89
C ILE A 47 -7.87 -15.73 8.94
N ALA A 48 -9.13 -15.53 9.34
CA ALA A 48 -10.14 -14.89 8.51
C ALA A 48 -9.76 -13.44 8.13
N LEU A 49 -9.18 -12.68 9.07
CA LEU A 49 -8.63 -11.35 8.79
C LEU A 49 -7.47 -11.41 7.81
N GLY A 50 -6.55 -12.37 8.00
CA GLY A 50 -5.33 -12.50 7.20
C GLY A 50 -5.53 -13.17 5.84
N ALA A 51 -6.52 -14.05 5.66
CA ALA A 51 -6.71 -14.89 4.46
C ALA A 51 -6.77 -14.08 3.16
N TYR A 52 -7.43 -12.93 3.20
CA TYR A 52 -7.42 -11.97 2.10
C TYR A 52 -5.99 -11.54 1.73
N GLY A 53 -5.16 -11.22 2.74
CA GLY A 53 -3.78 -10.79 2.54
C GLY A 53 -2.93 -11.88 1.88
N LEU A 54 -3.06 -13.13 2.30
CA LEU A 54 -2.30 -14.25 1.73
C LEU A 54 -2.54 -14.40 0.22
N THR A 55 -3.80 -14.50 -0.18
CA THR A 55 -4.15 -14.71 -1.60
C THR A 55 -3.83 -13.48 -2.44
N GLN A 56 -4.00 -12.28 -1.90
CA GLN A 56 -3.59 -11.03 -2.53
C GLN A 56 -2.07 -10.99 -2.73
N ALA A 57 -1.27 -11.36 -1.72
CA ALA A 57 0.19 -11.38 -1.81
C ALA A 57 0.69 -12.33 -2.91
N VAL A 58 0.13 -13.54 -2.95
CA VAL A 58 0.53 -14.58 -3.92
C VAL A 58 0.11 -14.22 -5.35
N LEU A 59 -1.10 -13.69 -5.52
CA LEU A 59 -1.70 -13.49 -6.84
C LEU A 59 -1.48 -12.09 -7.44
N GLN A 60 -0.95 -11.14 -6.69
CA GLN A 60 -0.74 -9.78 -7.16
C GLN A 60 0.18 -9.69 -8.39
N VAL A 61 1.32 -10.36 -8.33
CA VAL A 61 2.28 -10.39 -9.46
C VAL A 61 1.70 -11.17 -10.65
N PRO A 62 1.17 -12.39 -10.49
CA PRO A 62 0.48 -13.10 -11.57
C PRO A 62 -0.63 -12.27 -12.24
N PHE A 63 -1.49 -11.61 -11.47
CA PHE A 63 -2.55 -10.76 -12.03
C PHE A 63 -2.01 -9.60 -12.84
N GLY A 64 -0.93 -8.95 -12.37
CA GLY A 64 -0.22 -7.92 -13.12
C GLY A 64 0.24 -8.44 -14.48
N MET A 65 0.98 -9.55 -14.50
CA MET A 65 1.49 -10.19 -15.73
C MET A 65 0.37 -10.65 -16.67
N LEU A 66 -0.68 -11.26 -16.14
CA LEU A 66 -1.83 -11.68 -16.94
C LEU A 66 -2.57 -10.50 -17.55
N SER A 67 -2.56 -9.34 -16.87
CA SER A 67 -3.18 -8.13 -17.41
C SER A 67 -2.44 -7.54 -18.60
N ASP A 68 -1.12 -7.76 -18.70
CA ASP A 68 -0.33 -7.40 -19.87
C ASP A 68 -0.68 -8.27 -21.08
N ARG A 69 -0.96 -9.56 -20.84
CA ARG A 69 -1.26 -10.54 -21.89
C ARG A 69 -2.71 -10.52 -22.35
N TYR A 70 -3.66 -10.49 -21.38
CA TYR A 70 -5.10 -10.63 -21.68
C TYR A 70 -5.85 -9.30 -21.70
N GLY A 71 -5.17 -8.20 -21.37
CA GLY A 71 -5.70 -6.86 -21.37
C GLY A 71 -6.19 -6.39 -19.99
N ARG A 72 -5.91 -5.12 -19.69
CA ARG A 72 -6.18 -4.47 -18.39
C ARG A 72 -7.65 -4.60 -17.97
N LYS A 73 -8.58 -4.20 -18.85
CA LYS A 73 -10.01 -4.16 -18.56
C LYS A 73 -10.58 -5.54 -18.22
N ARG A 74 -10.13 -6.59 -18.94
CA ARG A 74 -10.55 -7.97 -18.66
C ARG A 74 -10.08 -8.43 -17.28
N MET A 75 -8.83 -8.20 -16.95
CA MET A 75 -8.27 -8.62 -15.67
C MET A 75 -8.86 -7.83 -14.49
N LEU A 76 -9.14 -6.53 -14.66
CA LEU A 76 -9.90 -5.75 -13.67
C LEU A 76 -11.29 -6.37 -13.44
N SER A 77 -11.97 -6.76 -14.51
CA SER A 77 -13.30 -7.38 -14.41
C SER A 77 -13.27 -8.74 -13.72
N ILE A 78 -12.32 -9.62 -14.08
CA ILE A 78 -12.15 -10.93 -13.44
C ILE A 78 -11.87 -10.78 -11.95
N GLY A 79 -10.94 -9.87 -11.58
CA GLY A 79 -10.61 -9.66 -10.19
C GLY A 79 -11.76 -9.08 -9.36
N LEU A 80 -12.56 -8.16 -9.94
CA LEU A 80 -13.76 -7.65 -9.28
C LEU A 80 -14.86 -8.72 -9.16
N LEU A 81 -15.03 -9.58 -10.15
CA LEU A 81 -15.96 -10.71 -10.06
C LEU A 81 -15.56 -11.71 -8.98
N LEU A 82 -14.25 -12.02 -8.84
CA LEU A 82 -13.75 -12.83 -7.74
C LEU A 82 -14.02 -12.15 -6.39
N PHE A 83 -13.83 -10.83 -6.31
CA PHE A 83 -14.09 -10.08 -5.08
C PHE A 83 -15.59 -10.07 -4.73
N VAL A 84 -16.50 -9.91 -5.71
CA VAL A 84 -17.96 -10.05 -5.53
C VAL A 84 -18.30 -11.45 -5.05
N PHE A 85 -17.82 -12.47 -5.76
CA PHE A 85 -18.11 -13.87 -5.44
C PHE A 85 -17.63 -14.25 -4.02
N GLY A 86 -16.41 -13.89 -3.67
CA GLY A 86 -15.88 -14.09 -2.31
C GLY A 86 -16.68 -13.35 -1.24
N SER A 87 -17.17 -12.15 -1.54
CA SER A 87 -18.04 -11.39 -0.64
C SER A 87 -19.38 -12.09 -0.44
N VAL A 88 -19.97 -12.62 -1.51
CA VAL A 88 -21.24 -13.38 -1.43
C VAL A 88 -21.05 -14.68 -0.63
N VAL A 89 -19.95 -15.42 -0.87
CA VAL A 89 -19.62 -16.63 -0.08
C VAL A 89 -19.52 -16.28 1.41
N ALA A 90 -18.81 -15.21 1.76
CA ALA A 90 -18.69 -14.77 3.14
C ALA A 90 -20.04 -14.31 3.73
N ALA A 91 -20.86 -13.60 2.94
CA ALA A 91 -22.18 -13.12 3.37
C ALA A 91 -23.18 -14.24 3.69
N LEU A 92 -23.09 -15.33 2.95
CA LEU A 92 -23.98 -16.51 3.12
C LEU A 92 -23.48 -17.50 4.18
N SER A 93 -22.26 -17.32 4.71
CA SER A 93 -21.63 -18.27 5.62
C SER A 93 -22.07 -18.02 7.08
N SER A 94 -22.43 -19.11 7.78
CA SER A 94 -22.69 -19.15 9.22
C SER A 94 -21.46 -19.60 10.03
N SER A 95 -20.44 -20.15 9.37
CA SER A 95 -19.21 -20.65 10.01
C SER A 95 -18.00 -19.79 9.69
N ILE A 96 -16.99 -19.84 10.56
CA ILE A 96 -15.75 -19.09 10.39
C ILE A 96 -14.94 -19.59 9.17
N GLU A 97 -15.01 -20.91 8.87
CA GLU A 97 -14.36 -21.51 7.72
C GLU A 97 -14.90 -20.96 6.41
N GLY A 98 -16.22 -20.78 6.33
CA GLY A 98 -16.85 -20.16 5.15
C GLY A 98 -16.45 -18.70 4.98
N ILE A 99 -16.30 -17.96 6.08
CA ILE A 99 -15.74 -16.59 6.04
C ILE A 99 -14.28 -16.63 5.56
N ILE A 100 -13.44 -17.54 6.07
CA ILE A 100 -12.05 -17.71 5.62
C ILE A 100 -11.98 -17.95 4.13
N LEU A 101 -12.82 -18.88 3.62
CA LEU A 101 -12.90 -19.17 2.19
C LEU A 101 -13.32 -17.93 1.37
N GLY A 102 -14.39 -17.25 1.79
CA GLY A 102 -14.85 -16.03 1.13
C GLY A 102 -13.77 -14.94 1.09
N ARG A 103 -13.04 -14.74 2.21
CA ARG A 103 -11.93 -13.81 2.31
C ARG A 103 -10.75 -14.18 1.41
N ALA A 104 -10.43 -15.48 1.33
CA ALA A 104 -9.39 -15.97 0.42
C ALA A 104 -9.77 -15.73 -1.06
N ILE A 105 -11.03 -15.96 -1.43
CA ILE A 105 -11.52 -15.68 -2.78
C ILE A 105 -11.52 -14.16 -3.06
N GLN A 106 -11.93 -13.31 -2.10
CA GLN A 106 -11.84 -11.86 -2.23
C GLN A 106 -10.40 -11.42 -2.54
N GLY A 107 -9.41 -11.94 -1.80
CA GLY A 107 -8.00 -11.59 -2.00
C GLY A 107 -7.45 -12.11 -3.33
N ALA A 108 -7.97 -13.23 -3.85
CA ALA A 108 -7.61 -13.74 -5.18
C ALA A 108 -7.95 -12.74 -6.30
N GLY A 109 -8.89 -11.83 -6.09
CA GLY A 109 -9.16 -10.70 -6.98
C GLY A 109 -8.09 -9.59 -6.90
N ALA A 110 -6.82 -9.93 -7.11
CA ALA A 110 -5.64 -9.09 -6.87
C ALA A 110 -5.44 -7.97 -7.91
N ILE A 111 -6.40 -7.04 -8.02
CA ILE A 111 -6.40 -5.99 -9.06
C ILE A 111 -5.55 -4.76 -8.76
N SER A 112 -4.97 -4.61 -7.58
CA SER A 112 -4.25 -3.39 -7.21
C SER A 112 -3.09 -3.07 -8.17
N ALA A 113 -2.30 -4.09 -8.55
CA ALA A 113 -1.24 -3.93 -9.54
C ALA A 113 -1.81 -3.57 -10.93
N VAL A 114 -2.95 -4.18 -11.31
CA VAL A 114 -3.61 -3.92 -12.60
C VAL A 114 -4.14 -2.48 -12.67
N VAL A 115 -4.71 -1.96 -11.58
CA VAL A 115 -5.17 -0.55 -11.49
C VAL A 115 -4.01 0.42 -11.70
N LEU A 116 -2.89 0.22 -11.00
CA LEU A 116 -1.71 1.08 -11.13
C LEU A 116 -1.09 1.00 -12.52
N ALA A 117 -1.02 -0.20 -13.11
CA ALA A 117 -0.55 -0.39 -14.47
C ALA A 117 -1.48 0.30 -15.49
N THR A 118 -2.81 0.14 -15.34
CA THR A 118 -3.80 0.81 -16.20
C THR A 118 -3.70 2.33 -16.09
N LEU A 119 -3.49 2.84 -14.87
CA LEU A 119 -3.31 4.26 -14.63
C LEU A 119 -2.05 4.79 -15.34
N SER A 120 -0.95 4.03 -15.27
CA SER A 120 0.29 4.36 -15.97
C SER A 120 0.14 4.36 -17.49
N ASP A 121 -0.64 3.41 -18.03
CA ASP A 121 -0.91 3.30 -19.47
C ASP A 121 -1.79 4.45 -20.00
N LEU A 122 -2.65 5.04 -19.15
CA LEU A 122 -3.62 6.07 -19.50
C LEU A 122 -3.19 7.49 -19.09
N THR A 123 -2.01 7.65 -18.49
CA THR A 123 -1.48 8.95 -18.05
C THR A 123 -0.07 9.17 -18.58
N ARG A 124 0.21 10.42 -19.01
CA ARG A 124 1.56 10.85 -19.39
C ARG A 124 2.48 10.82 -18.15
N GLU A 125 3.77 10.66 -18.39
CA GLU A 125 4.79 10.56 -17.34
C GLU A 125 4.75 11.75 -16.37
N GLN A 126 4.65 12.97 -16.87
CA GLN A 126 4.54 14.22 -16.12
C GLN A 126 3.33 14.28 -15.17
N THR A 127 2.23 13.58 -15.52
CA THR A 127 0.99 13.59 -14.73
C THR A 127 0.81 12.34 -13.87
N ARG A 128 1.62 11.30 -14.10
CA ARG A 128 1.52 9.98 -13.45
C ARG A 128 1.63 10.04 -11.93
N THR A 129 2.59 10.82 -11.41
CA THR A 129 2.77 10.98 -9.96
C THR A 129 1.54 11.61 -9.31
N LYS A 130 0.96 12.64 -9.94
CA LYS A 130 -0.29 13.26 -9.47
C LYS A 130 -1.47 12.29 -9.52
N ALA A 131 -1.55 11.48 -10.58
CA ALA A 131 -2.58 10.47 -10.74
C ALA A 131 -2.50 9.38 -9.66
N MET A 132 -1.30 8.87 -9.37
CA MET A 132 -1.07 7.90 -8.29
C MET A 132 -1.39 8.49 -6.91
N ALA A 133 -1.08 9.77 -6.68
CA ALA A 133 -1.44 10.46 -5.44
C ALA A 133 -2.96 10.52 -5.24
N VAL A 134 -3.75 10.77 -6.30
CA VAL A 134 -5.22 10.76 -6.22
C VAL A 134 -5.75 9.38 -5.83
N VAL A 135 -5.18 8.30 -6.38
CA VAL A 135 -5.52 6.92 -5.96
C VAL A 135 -5.19 6.71 -4.49
N GLY A 136 -4.00 7.12 -4.04
CA GLY A 136 -3.59 7.02 -2.64
C GLY A 136 -4.54 7.77 -1.68
N VAL A 137 -4.92 8.99 -2.03
CA VAL A 137 -5.90 9.80 -1.26
C VAL A 137 -7.26 9.10 -1.22
N SER A 138 -7.71 8.49 -2.34
CA SER A 138 -8.99 7.76 -2.36
C SER A 138 -8.98 6.53 -1.45
N ILE A 139 -7.85 5.83 -1.35
CA ILE A 139 -7.66 4.70 -0.42
C ILE A 139 -7.72 5.17 1.04
N GLY A 140 -6.98 6.23 1.39
CA GLY A 140 -6.98 6.80 2.74
C GLY A 140 -8.36 7.32 3.16
N PHE A 141 -9.08 8.00 2.25
CA PHE A 141 -10.44 8.45 2.49
C PHE A 141 -11.41 7.27 2.67
N SER A 142 -11.26 6.19 1.89
CA SER A 142 -12.04 4.97 2.03
C SER A 142 -11.81 4.29 3.38
N PHE A 143 -10.57 4.30 3.88
CA PHE A 143 -10.24 3.79 5.20
C PHE A 143 -10.94 4.59 6.31
N LEU A 144 -10.87 5.92 6.25
CA LEU A 144 -11.57 6.80 7.21
C LEU A 144 -13.08 6.55 7.21
N LEU A 145 -13.70 6.52 6.00
CA LEU A 145 -15.13 6.24 5.87
C LEU A 145 -15.49 4.84 6.40
N ALA A 146 -14.64 3.85 6.19
CA ALA A 146 -14.87 2.48 6.64
C ALA A 146 -14.84 2.37 8.18
N LEU A 147 -13.91 3.07 8.83
CA LEU A 147 -13.85 3.12 10.29
C LEU A 147 -15.03 3.90 10.92
N MET A 148 -15.62 4.81 10.15
CA MET A 148 -16.83 5.54 10.58
C MET A 148 -18.09 4.71 10.33
N LEU A 149 -18.27 4.18 9.12
CA LEU A 149 -19.52 3.54 8.71
C LEU A 149 -19.58 2.05 9.06
N GLY A 150 -18.42 1.36 9.17
CA GLY A 150 -18.35 -0.06 9.50
C GLY A 150 -19.06 -0.41 10.82
N PRO A 151 -18.77 0.28 11.93
CA PRO A 151 -19.45 0.09 13.18
C PRO A 151 -20.97 0.33 13.12
N LEU A 152 -21.39 1.40 12.43
CA LEU A 152 -22.82 1.75 12.28
C LEU A 152 -23.56 0.71 11.42
N LEU A 153 -23.02 0.36 10.27
CA LEU A 153 -23.62 -0.62 9.36
C LEU A 153 -23.58 -2.03 9.95
N GLY A 154 -22.51 -2.37 10.69
CA GLY A 154 -22.40 -3.65 11.41
C GLY A 154 -23.47 -3.83 12.46
N GLN A 155 -23.86 -2.77 13.17
CA GLN A 155 -24.95 -2.83 14.13
C GLN A 155 -26.30 -3.12 13.44
N TRP A 156 -26.55 -2.54 12.27
CA TRP A 156 -27.83 -2.69 11.58
C TRP A 156 -27.96 -4.02 10.85
N GLN A 157 -26.90 -4.50 10.23
CA GLN A 157 -26.94 -5.60 9.28
C GLN A 157 -26.09 -6.80 9.69
N GLY A 158 -25.37 -6.68 10.82
CA GLY A 158 -24.42 -7.71 11.25
C GLY A 158 -23.27 -7.91 10.28
N LEU A 159 -22.50 -8.95 10.51
CA LEU A 159 -21.33 -9.29 9.68
C LEU A 159 -21.72 -9.67 8.25
N SER A 160 -22.78 -10.49 8.08
CA SER A 160 -23.32 -10.89 6.79
C SER A 160 -23.71 -9.67 5.94
N GLY A 161 -24.40 -8.68 6.53
CA GLY A 161 -24.79 -7.47 5.83
C GLY A 161 -23.60 -6.63 5.37
N LEU A 162 -22.51 -6.58 6.14
CA LEU A 162 -21.28 -5.90 5.70
C LEU A 162 -20.67 -6.57 4.46
N PHE A 163 -20.69 -7.91 4.39
CA PHE A 163 -20.23 -8.62 3.19
C PHE A 163 -21.16 -8.41 2.00
N TRP A 164 -22.49 -8.31 2.20
CA TRP A 164 -23.42 -7.95 1.14
C TRP A 164 -23.17 -6.55 0.60
N ILE A 165 -22.96 -5.57 1.49
CA ILE A 165 -22.59 -4.19 1.11
C ILE A 165 -21.29 -4.21 0.30
N THR A 166 -20.29 -4.98 0.74
CA THR A 166 -19.00 -5.15 0.04
C THR A 166 -19.21 -5.74 -1.38
N ALA A 167 -20.08 -6.74 -1.51
CA ALA A 167 -20.42 -7.32 -2.82
C ALA A 167 -21.09 -6.28 -3.74
N CYS A 168 -22.04 -5.50 -3.23
CA CYS A 168 -22.70 -4.43 -3.98
C CYS A 168 -21.71 -3.34 -4.44
N LEU A 169 -20.81 -2.90 -3.54
CA LEU A 169 -19.78 -1.91 -3.87
C LEU A 169 -18.83 -2.42 -4.97
N ALA A 170 -18.44 -3.68 -4.91
CA ALA A 170 -17.62 -4.31 -5.94
C ALA A 170 -18.39 -4.46 -7.28
N GLY A 171 -19.67 -4.74 -7.23
CA GLY A 171 -20.55 -4.72 -8.40
C GLY A 171 -20.64 -3.32 -9.05
N VAL A 172 -20.78 -2.27 -8.24
CA VAL A 172 -20.72 -0.88 -8.71
C VAL A 172 -19.35 -0.57 -9.31
N ALA A 173 -18.25 -1.00 -8.66
CA ALA A 173 -16.91 -0.84 -9.20
C ALA A 173 -16.74 -1.55 -10.56
N LEU A 174 -17.34 -2.73 -10.75
CA LEU A 174 -17.36 -3.43 -12.03
C LEU A 174 -18.11 -2.62 -13.11
N LEU A 175 -19.23 -2.02 -12.78
CA LEU A 175 -19.95 -1.11 -13.71
C LEU A 175 -19.10 0.10 -14.05
N VAL A 176 -18.41 0.71 -13.08
CA VAL A 176 -17.46 1.81 -13.34
C VAL A 176 -16.38 1.39 -14.33
N VAL A 177 -15.79 0.18 -14.21
CA VAL A 177 -14.82 -0.33 -15.18
C VAL A 177 -15.40 -0.37 -16.59
N TRP A 178 -16.61 -0.91 -16.76
CA TRP A 178 -17.20 -1.10 -18.08
C TRP A 178 -17.63 0.21 -18.73
N LEU A 179 -18.17 1.14 -17.97
CA LEU A 179 -18.77 2.39 -18.48
C LEU A 179 -17.74 3.52 -18.63
N THR A 180 -16.69 3.55 -17.79
CA THR A 180 -15.84 4.74 -17.70
C THR A 180 -14.37 4.50 -18.04
N VAL A 181 -13.83 3.28 -17.80
CA VAL A 181 -12.43 2.98 -18.10
C VAL A 181 -12.26 2.77 -19.61
N PRO A 182 -11.44 3.60 -20.29
CA PRO A 182 -11.19 3.44 -21.70
C PRO A 182 -10.48 2.10 -21.97
N THR A 183 -10.83 1.46 -23.09
CA THR A 183 -10.04 0.31 -23.56
C THR A 183 -8.75 0.89 -24.14
N ALA A 184 -7.61 0.59 -23.52
CA ALA A 184 -6.31 1.01 -24.04
C ALA A 184 -6.10 0.35 -25.42
N THR A 185 -6.13 1.14 -26.48
CA THR A 185 -5.95 0.69 -27.87
C THR A 185 -4.49 0.44 -28.21
N ARG A 186 -3.56 0.88 -27.38
CA ARG A 186 -2.14 0.53 -27.40
C ARG A 186 -1.75 0.23 -25.95
N VAL A 187 -1.46 -1.03 -25.66
CA VAL A 187 -0.47 -1.35 -24.66
C VAL A 187 0.82 -0.75 -25.24
N LEU A 188 1.17 0.46 -24.82
CA LEU A 188 2.55 0.91 -24.88
C LEU A 188 3.25 -0.14 -24.04
N ALA A 189 3.86 -1.12 -24.72
CA ALA A 189 4.59 -2.18 -24.06
C ALA A 189 5.44 -1.49 -23.00
N SER A 190 5.06 -1.69 -21.74
CA SER A 190 5.77 -1.06 -20.63
C SER A 190 7.21 -1.47 -20.80
N VAL A 191 8.08 -0.51 -20.72
CA VAL A 191 9.50 -0.56 -21.04
C VAL A 191 10.29 -1.55 -20.15
N GLU A 192 9.64 -2.41 -19.40
CA GLU A 192 10.21 -3.49 -18.61
C GLU A 192 10.57 -4.70 -19.51
N ILE A 193 11.42 -4.47 -20.52
CA ILE A 193 11.91 -5.55 -21.42
C ILE A 193 13.10 -6.31 -20.81
N LEU A 194 13.59 -5.91 -19.64
CA LEU A 194 14.55 -6.74 -18.94
C LEU A 194 13.86 -8.01 -18.45
N PRO A 195 14.51 -9.18 -18.49
CA PRO A 195 13.93 -10.41 -17.98
C PRO A 195 13.43 -10.17 -16.56
N ILE A 196 12.14 -10.31 -16.32
CA ILE A 196 11.47 -10.08 -15.01
C ILE A 196 12.27 -10.75 -13.89
N ARG A 197 12.86 -11.90 -14.17
CA ARG A 197 13.69 -12.68 -13.24
C ARG A 197 14.94 -11.93 -12.75
N SER A 198 15.63 -11.20 -13.63
CA SER A 198 16.81 -10.41 -13.26
C SER A 198 16.44 -9.21 -12.40
N GLN A 199 15.34 -8.54 -12.72
CA GLN A 199 14.82 -7.43 -11.93
C GLN A 199 14.36 -7.87 -10.54
N ILE A 200 13.64 -9.00 -10.45
CA ILE A 200 13.24 -9.60 -9.17
C ILE A 200 14.47 -9.86 -8.32
N ASN A 201 15.50 -10.51 -8.87
CA ASN A 201 16.72 -10.78 -8.14
C ASN A 201 17.41 -9.50 -7.67
N THR A 202 17.52 -8.48 -8.53
CA THR A 202 18.12 -7.19 -8.17
C THR A 202 17.37 -6.55 -6.99
N VAL A 203 16.05 -6.58 -7.00
CA VAL A 203 15.23 -6.03 -5.90
C VAL A 203 15.36 -6.86 -4.64
N LEU A 204 15.30 -8.20 -4.74
CA LEU A 204 15.36 -9.11 -3.59
C LEU A 204 16.73 -9.14 -2.91
N PHE A 205 17.83 -8.89 -3.63
CA PHE A 205 19.19 -8.89 -3.04
C PHE A 205 19.68 -7.48 -2.67
N ASN A 206 18.92 -6.43 -2.97
CA ASN A 206 19.27 -5.07 -2.56
C ASN A 206 18.88 -4.84 -1.08
N ARG A 207 19.88 -4.70 -0.20
CA ARG A 207 19.68 -4.54 1.25
C ARG A 207 18.79 -3.32 1.61
N GLN A 208 18.90 -2.22 0.87
CA GLN A 208 18.11 -1.01 1.14
C GLN A 208 16.63 -1.24 0.82
N LEU A 209 16.34 -1.88 -0.31
CA LEU A 209 14.97 -2.23 -0.70
C LEU A 209 14.37 -3.29 0.23
N GLN A 210 15.18 -4.24 0.71
CA GLN A 210 14.75 -5.23 1.71
C GLN A 210 14.38 -4.58 3.04
N GLY A 211 15.11 -3.54 3.47
CA GLY A 211 14.74 -2.77 4.66
C GLY A 211 13.37 -2.10 4.54
N LEU A 212 13.01 -1.60 3.34
CA LEU A 212 11.69 -1.03 3.07
C LEU A 212 10.60 -2.10 2.94
N ASN A 213 10.91 -3.25 2.32
CA ASN A 213 10.01 -4.39 2.24
C ASN A 213 9.68 -4.95 3.64
N LEU A 214 10.68 -5.12 4.49
CA LEU A 214 10.47 -5.49 5.89
C LEU A 214 9.64 -4.43 6.62
N GLY A 215 9.91 -3.15 6.35
CA GLY A 215 9.18 -2.05 6.96
C GLY A 215 7.70 -2.09 6.67
N ILE A 216 7.29 -2.25 5.41
CA ILE A 216 5.87 -2.32 5.05
C ILE A 216 5.21 -3.62 5.57
N PHE A 217 5.96 -4.72 5.59
CA PHE A 217 5.50 -5.97 6.21
C PHE A 217 5.17 -5.77 7.69
N VAL A 218 6.11 -5.22 8.49
CA VAL A 218 5.91 -4.96 9.93
C VAL A 218 4.78 -3.96 10.15
N LEU A 219 4.71 -2.90 9.35
CA LEU A 219 3.67 -1.87 9.45
C LEU A 219 2.27 -2.46 9.30
N HIS A 220 2.03 -3.30 8.29
CA HIS A 220 0.72 -3.89 8.06
C HIS A 220 0.44 -5.10 8.96
N MET A 221 1.47 -5.81 9.39
CA MET A 221 1.36 -6.84 10.41
C MET A 221 0.86 -6.24 11.74
N THR A 222 1.45 -5.15 12.18
CA THR A 222 1.04 -4.46 13.42
C THR A 222 -0.33 -3.80 13.29
N LEU A 223 -0.69 -3.25 12.12
CA LEU A 223 -2.03 -2.73 11.86
C LEU A 223 -3.10 -3.82 12.00
N THR A 224 -2.89 -4.98 11.36
CA THR A 224 -3.86 -6.08 11.42
C THR A 224 -3.98 -6.64 12.83
N ALA A 225 -2.86 -6.80 13.54
CA ALA A 225 -2.85 -7.22 14.94
C ALA A 225 -3.57 -6.19 15.83
N LEU A 226 -3.39 -4.88 15.60
CA LEU A 226 -4.08 -3.82 16.32
C LEU A 226 -5.61 -3.94 16.19
N PHE A 227 -6.11 -4.26 14.99
CA PHE A 227 -7.55 -4.46 14.77
C PHE A 227 -8.12 -5.75 15.38
N ILE A 228 -7.27 -6.65 15.90
CA ILE A 228 -7.72 -7.74 16.77
C ILE A 228 -7.95 -7.23 18.20
N ALA A 229 -7.08 -6.36 18.71
CA ALA A 229 -7.10 -5.94 20.12
C ALA A 229 -7.94 -4.68 20.37
N VAL A 230 -7.79 -3.62 19.57
CA VAL A 230 -8.40 -2.30 19.83
C VAL A 230 -9.92 -2.34 19.87
N PRO A 231 -10.67 -2.99 18.96
CA PRO A 231 -12.13 -3.02 19.04
C PRO A 231 -12.62 -3.66 20.35
N ILE A 232 -11.89 -4.65 20.85
CA ILE A 232 -12.18 -5.30 22.13
C ILE A 232 -11.89 -4.33 23.29
N GLY A 233 -10.75 -3.63 23.25
CA GLY A 233 -10.43 -2.60 24.23
C GLY A 233 -11.44 -1.46 24.26
N LEU A 234 -11.98 -1.04 23.13
CA LEU A 234 -13.04 -0.03 23.07
C LEU A 234 -14.32 -0.50 23.74
N ARG A 235 -14.66 -1.78 23.60
CA ARG A 235 -15.81 -2.38 24.26
C ARG A 235 -15.57 -2.55 25.76
N ASP A 236 -14.45 -3.13 26.16
CA ASP A 236 -14.21 -3.62 27.52
C ASP A 236 -13.65 -2.52 28.41
N THR A 237 -12.80 -1.62 27.92
CA THR A 237 -12.17 -0.53 28.72
C THR A 237 -12.97 0.77 28.65
N LEU A 238 -13.50 1.15 27.45
CA LEU A 238 -14.29 2.37 27.31
C LEU A 238 -15.80 2.14 27.48
N GLY A 239 -16.28 0.89 27.53
CA GLY A 239 -17.70 0.57 27.55
C GLY A 239 -18.46 0.98 26.30
N LEU A 240 -17.75 1.22 25.16
CA LEU A 240 -18.38 1.65 23.94
C LEU A 240 -19.01 0.46 23.21
N GLY A 241 -20.31 0.53 22.98
CA GLY A 241 -20.97 -0.41 22.08
C GLY A 241 -20.39 -0.31 20.66
N SER A 242 -20.43 -1.40 19.90
CA SER A 242 -19.82 -1.49 18.57
C SER A 242 -20.22 -0.33 17.64
N ALA A 243 -21.48 0.10 17.68
CA ALA A 243 -21.97 1.22 16.89
C ALA A 243 -21.34 2.58 17.24
N SER A 244 -20.83 2.74 18.46
CA SER A 244 -20.23 3.99 18.94
C SER A 244 -18.72 4.06 18.70
N HIS A 245 -18.09 3.00 18.18
CA HIS A 245 -16.64 2.96 17.93
C HIS A 245 -16.17 4.06 16.97
N TRP A 246 -17.03 4.54 16.04
CA TRP A 246 -16.70 5.66 15.18
C TRP A 246 -16.37 6.96 15.93
N GLN A 247 -16.99 7.18 17.12
CA GLN A 247 -16.74 8.33 17.99
C GLN A 247 -15.31 8.34 18.53
N PHE A 248 -14.68 7.17 18.58
CA PHE A 248 -13.26 7.03 18.89
C PHE A 248 -12.38 7.12 17.62
N TYR A 249 -12.67 6.32 16.59
CA TYR A 249 -11.80 6.23 15.42
C TYR A 249 -11.70 7.54 14.64
N VAL A 250 -12.81 8.25 14.42
CA VAL A 250 -12.81 9.45 13.59
C VAL A 250 -11.95 10.57 14.23
N PRO A 251 -12.13 10.97 15.49
CA PRO A 251 -11.27 11.97 16.13
C PRO A 251 -9.80 11.54 16.16
N VAL A 252 -9.52 10.28 16.52
CA VAL A 252 -8.15 9.75 16.59
C VAL A 252 -7.45 9.84 15.23
N LEU A 253 -8.14 9.44 14.15
CA LEU A 253 -7.56 9.51 12.80
C LEU A 253 -7.37 10.95 12.34
N VAL A 254 -8.35 11.82 12.53
CA VAL A 254 -8.21 13.25 12.16
C VAL A 254 -7.05 13.90 12.92
N CYS A 255 -6.98 13.70 14.24
CA CYS A 255 -5.87 14.20 15.05
C CYS A 255 -4.52 13.56 14.67
N SER A 256 -4.50 12.30 14.22
CA SER A 256 -3.27 11.66 13.76
C SER A 256 -2.75 12.26 12.46
N VAL A 257 -3.63 12.63 11.52
CA VAL A 257 -3.25 13.35 10.31
C VAL A 257 -2.71 14.74 10.64
N LEU A 258 -3.35 15.45 11.58
CA LEU A 258 -2.85 16.75 12.05
C LEU A 258 -1.47 16.63 12.73
N GLY A 259 -1.20 15.54 13.44
CA GLY A 259 0.12 15.23 14.01
C GLY A 259 1.17 14.85 12.97
N MET A 260 0.76 14.13 11.92
CA MET A 260 1.63 13.67 10.83
C MET A 260 2.14 14.83 9.96
N VAL A 261 1.25 15.76 9.56
CA VAL A 261 1.55 16.79 8.56
C VAL A 261 2.75 17.67 8.92
N PRO A 262 2.87 18.23 10.15
CA PRO A 262 4.03 19.03 10.53
C PRO A 262 5.35 18.26 10.47
N LEU A 263 5.34 16.99 10.87
CA LEU A 263 6.53 16.13 10.83
C LEU A 263 6.96 15.82 9.38
N LEU A 264 5.99 15.55 8.51
CA LEU A 264 6.27 15.33 7.10
C LEU A 264 6.85 16.57 6.43
N ILE A 265 6.25 17.76 6.66
CA ILE A 265 6.74 19.03 6.15
C ILE A 265 8.15 19.35 6.69
N TYR A 266 8.40 19.10 7.98
CA TYR A 266 9.73 19.28 8.58
C TYR A 266 10.78 18.38 7.89
N GLY A 267 10.45 17.10 7.68
CA GLY A 267 11.33 16.16 6.98
C GLY A 267 11.69 16.61 5.58
N MET A 268 10.70 17.09 4.82
CA MET A 268 10.88 17.56 3.45
C MET A 268 11.68 18.88 3.39
N ARG A 269 11.27 19.90 4.16
CA ARG A 269 11.91 21.24 4.11
C ARG A 269 13.33 21.27 4.65
N ARG A 270 13.67 20.39 5.57
CA ARG A 270 15.00 20.32 6.20
C ARG A 270 15.87 19.22 5.62
N HIS A 271 15.44 18.54 4.55
CA HIS A 271 16.15 17.38 3.98
C HIS A 271 16.47 16.29 5.02
N ARG A 272 15.58 16.12 6.03
CA ARG A 272 15.75 15.18 7.15
C ARG A 272 14.76 14.01 7.06
N THR A 273 14.46 13.55 5.86
CA THR A 273 13.48 12.48 5.60
C THR A 273 13.77 11.24 6.44
N PHE A 274 15.02 10.78 6.55
CA PHE A 274 15.37 9.59 7.33
C PHE A 274 15.28 9.79 8.85
N VAL A 275 15.45 11.01 9.34
CA VAL A 275 15.21 11.32 10.77
C VAL A 275 13.74 11.17 11.09
N VAL A 276 12.86 11.73 10.24
CA VAL A 276 11.39 11.60 10.39
C VAL A 276 10.95 10.15 10.23
N PHE A 277 11.54 9.41 9.29
CA PHE A 277 11.29 7.98 9.11
C PHE A 277 11.59 7.17 10.38
N ARG A 278 12.77 7.35 10.97
CA ARG A 278 13.15 6.68 12.22
C ARG A 278 12.28 7.12 13.40
N LEU A 279 11.92 8.40 13.47
CA LEU A 279 11.01 8.93 14.47
C LEU A 279 9.63 8.27 14.35
N ALA A 280 9.12 8.08 13.14
CA ALA A 280 7.83 7.44 12.92
C ALA A 280 7.82 5.98 13.41
N ILE A 281 8.92 5.23 13.20
CA ILE A 281 9.06 3.87 13.76
C ILE A 281 9.13 3.92 15.30
N ALA A 282 9.85 4.89 15.86
CA ALA A 282 9.93 5.07 17.31
C ALA A 282 8.55 5.43 17.92
N LEU A 283 7.74 6.24 17.24
CA LEU A 283 6.35 6.54 17.64
C LEU A 283 5.47 5.28 17.64
N LEU A 284 5.62 4.41 16.64
CA LEU A 284 4.93 3.10 16.63
C LEU A 284 5.33 2.24 17.84
N LEU A 285 6.63 2.19 18.17
CA LEU A 285 7.11 1.44 19.32
C LEU A 285 6.56 2.02 20.63
N ALA A 286 6.65 3.34 20.79
CA ALA A 286 6.10 4.03 21.95
C ALA A 286 4.59 3.78 22.10
N ALA A 287 3.85 3.80 21.00
CA ALA A 287 2.43 3.47 20.97
C ALA A 287 2.15 2.08 21.53
N GLN A 288 2.89 1.07 21.07
CA GLN A 288 2.70 -0.30 21.56
C GLN A 288 3.06 -0.44 23.04
N LEU A 289 4.13 0.19 23.50
CA LEU A 289 4.52 0.18 24.91
C LEU A 289 3.46 0.86 25.82
N ILE A 290 2.88 1.98 25.38
CA ILE A 290 1.80 2.67 26.06
C ILE A 290 0.57 1.74 26.16
N LEU A 291 0.21 1.05 25.07
CA LEU A 291 -0.91 0.13 25.03
C LEU A 291 -0.71 -1.10 25.95
N ILE A 292 0.54 -1.59 26.10
CA ILE A 292 0.86 -2.68 27.03
C ILE A 292 0.64 -2.24 28.50
N ILE A 293 1.20 -1.07 28.85
CA ILE A 293 1.19 -0.57 30.23
C ILE A 293 -0.24 -0.22 30.68
N GLY A 294 -1.04 0.29 29.79
CA GLY A 294 -2.36 0.83 30.10
C GLY A 294 -3.51 0.08 29.43
N THR A 295 -3.43 -1.25 29.33
CA THR A 295 -4.44 -2.08 28.65
C THR A 295 -5.87 -1.82 29.16
N ASP A 296 -6.01 -1.55 30.46
CA ASP A 296 -7.31 -1.32 31.13
C ASP A 296 -7.59 0.17 31.43
N GLN A 297 -6.79 1.08 30.87
CA GLN A 297 -6.90 2.52 31.13
C GLN A 297 -7.26 3.30 29.88
N THR A 298 -8.37 4.01 29.92
CA THR A 298 -8.91 4.81 28.80
C THR A 298 -7.89 5.77 28.21
N ALA A 299 -7.14 6.52 29.04
CA ALA A 299 -6.18 7.51 28.58
C ALA A 299 -5.03 6.88 27.77
N PHE A 300 -4.54 5.72 28.21
CA PHE A 300 -3.48 4.98 27.53
C PHE A 300 -3.96 4.38 26.21
N LEU A 301 -5.20 3.85 26.18
CA LEU A 301 -5.77 3.34 24.94
C LEU A 301 -5.93 4.45 23.90
N ILE A 302 -6.47 5.62 24.27
CA ILE A 302 -6.62 6.77 23.38
C ILE A 302 -5.25 7.24 22.88
N THR A 303 -4.31 7.47 23.79
CA THR A 303 -2.98 8.00 23.46
C THR A 303 -2.18 7.01 22.61
N GLY A 304 -2.20 5.73 22.96
CA GLY A 304 -1.49 4.68 22.24
C GLY A 304 -2.00 4.51 20.81
N VAL A 305 -3.32 4.44 20.62
CA VAL A 305 -3.91 4.31 19.27
C VAL A 305 -3.67 5.59 18.46
N TRP A 306 -3.75 6.77 19.08
CA TRP A 306 -3.43 8.02 18.38
C TRP A 306 -1.98 8.06 17.91
N LEU A 307 -1.01 7.76 18.79
CA LEU A 307 0.41 7.70 18.42
C LEU A 307 0.69 6.65 17.34
N PHE A 308 0.02 5.49 17.46
CA PHE A 308 0.12 4.45 16.43
C PHE A 308 -0.26 5.03 15.05
N PHE A 309 -1.43 5.69 14.94
CA PHE A 309 -1.87 6.23 13.65
C PHE A 309 -1.04 7.43 13.18
N VAL A 310 -0.43 8.22 14.06
CA VAL A 310 0.56 9.24 13.66
C VAL A 310 1.76 8.58 12.97
N GLY A 311 2.37 7.57 13.62
CA GLY A 311 3.50 6.82 13.08
C GLY A 311 3.12 6.05 11.80
N PHE A 312 1.97 5.37 11.82
CA PHE A 312 1.44 4.62 10.69
C PHE A 312 1.25 5.50 9.45
N ASN A 313 0.53 6.60 9.56
CA ASN A 313 0.26 7.50 8.45
C ASN A 313 1.55 8.13 7.88
N LEU A 314 2.52 8.49 8.75
CA LEU A 314 3.85 8.95 8.30
C LEU A 314 4.55 7.88 7.46
N LEU A 315 4.61 6.65 7.95
CA LEU A 315 5.30 5.55 7.28
C LEU A 315 4.58 5.11 6.00
N GLU A 316 3.25 5.09 6.02
CA GLU A 316 2.44 4.78 4.83
C GLU A 316 2.65 5.80 3.70
N ALA A 317 2.86 7.07 4.04
CA ALA A 317 3.21 8.11 3.06
C ALA A 317 4.67 8.01 2.58
N MET A 318 5.59 7.67 3.48
CA MET A 318 7.03 7.71 3.21
C MET A 318 7.56 6.45 2.53
N LEU A 319 7.12 5.25 2.96
CA LEU A 319 7.66 3.98 2.47
C LEU A 319 7.52 3.78 0.95
N PRO A 320 6.35 3.99 0.32
CA PRO A 320 6.23 3.84 -1.14
C PRO A 320 7.03 4.91 -1.89
N SER A 321 7.14 6.12 -1.34
CA SER A 321 7.97 7.19 -1.91
C SER A 321 9.45 6.80 -1.88
N LEU A 322 9.95 6.30 -0.76
CA LEU A 322 11.33 5.82 -0.62
C LEU A 322 11.58 4.62 -1.53
N MET A 323 10.64 3.66 -1.60
CA MET A 323 10.73 2.52 -2.52
C MET A 323 10.88 2.98 -3.97
N SER A 324 10.06 3.91 -4.42
CA SER A 324 10.12 4.45 -5.79
C SER A 324 11.42 5.19 -6.09
N ARG A 325 11.99 5.89 -5.11
CA ARG A 325 13.26 6.63 -5.26
C ARG A 325 14.48 5.72 -5.26
N LEU A 326 14.47 4.67 -4.43
CA LEU A 326 15.59 3.74 -4.30
C LEU A 326 15.56 2.58 -5.31
N ALA A 327 14.40 2.25 -5.85
CA ALA A 327 14.27 1.20 -6.86
C ALA A 327 15.08 1.55 -8.13
N PRO A 328 15.66 0.57 -8.85
CA PRO A 328 16.31 0.79 -10.14
C PRO A 328 15.39 1.52 -11.12
N ALA A 329 15.95 2.37 -11.97
CA ALA A 329 15.16 3.19 -12.89
C ALA A 329 14.25 2.36 -13.80
N ALA A 330 14.78 1.23 -14.32
CA ALA A 330 14.04 0.31 -15.20
C ALA A 330 13.20 -0.74 -14.45
N GLY A 331 13.22 -0.78 -13.11
CA GLY A 331 12.57 -1.82 -12.28
C GLY A 331 11.59 -1.31 -11.25
N LYS A 332 11.12 -0.06 -11.34
CA LYS A 332 10.22 0.55 -10.36
C LYS A 332 8.90 -0.23 -10.17
N GLY A 333 8.31 -0.71 -11.26
CA GLY A 333 7.07 -1.49 -11.21
C GLY A 333 7.27 -2.81 -10.49
N THR A 334 8.35 -3.54 -10.80
CA THR A 334 8.73 -4.79 -10.13
C THR A 334 9.01 -4.56 -8.64
N ALA A 335 9.73 -3.49 -8.29
CA ALA A 335 10.02 -3.16 -6.89
C ALA A 335 8.75 -2.86 -6.09
N LEU A 336 7.82 -2.07 -6.64
CA LEU A 336 6.53 -1.79 -6.01
C LEU A 336 5.63 -3.03 -5.96
N GLY A 337 5.70 -3.93 -6.94
CA GLY A 337 5.00 -5.21 -6.92
C GLY A 337 5.47 -6.10 -5.75
N ILE A 338 6.79 -6.25 -5.58
CA ILE A 338 7.39 -6.98 -4.46
C ILE A 338 7.02 -6.31 -3.13
N TYR A 339 7.14 -5.00 -3.04
CA TYR A 339 6.75 -4.21 -1.87
C TYR A 339 5.30 -4.48 -1.45
N ASN A 340 4.35 -4.48 -2.40
CA ASN A 340 2.96 -4.80 -2.12
C ASN A 340 2.76 -6.27 -1.69
N THR A 341 3.56 -7.20 -2.23
CA THR A 341 3.57 -8.60 -1.77
C THR A 341 3.96 -8.69 -0.30
N PHE A 342 5.01 -7.97 0.13
CA PHE A 342 5.40 -7.89 1.54
C PHE A 342 4.32 -7.22 2.40
N GLN A 343 3.67 -6.16 1.91
CA GLN A 343 2.55 -5.49 2.56
C GLN A 343 1.43 -6.47 2.91
N PHE A 344 0.93 -7.20 1.92
CA PHE A 344 -0.17 -8.16 2.12
C PHE A 344 0.26 -9.42 2.90
N SER A 345 1.52 -9.83 2.78
CA SER A 345 2.09 -10.87 3.65
C SER A 345 2.12 -10.42 5.12
N GLY A 346 2.37 -9.13 5.38
CA GLY A 346 2.25 -8.54 6.70
C GLY A 346 0.82 -8.60 7.24
N VAL A 347 -0.18 -8.26 6.43
CA VAL A 347 -1.60 -8.41 6.80
C VAL A 347 -1.92 -9.85 7.22
N PHE A 348 -1.46 -10.82 6.44
CA PHE A 348 -1.66 -12.24 6.75
C PHE A 348 -0.98 -12.67 8.06
N ALA A 349 0.30 -12.32 8.22
CA ALA A 349 1.07 -12.65 9.42
C ALA A 349 0.47 -11.98 10.68
N GLY A 350 0.05 -10.72 10.57
CA GLY A 350 -0.60 -9.98 11.65
C GLY A 350 -1.92 -10.60 12.08
N GLY A 351 -2.70 -11.10 11.13
CA GLY A 351 -3.93 -11.82 11.42
C GLY A 351 -3.68 -13.12 12.19
N ILE A 352 -2.86 -14.01 11.64
CA ILE A 352 -2.60 -15.32 12.25
C ILE A 352 -1.90 -15.18 13.59
N VAL A 353 -0.75 -14.50 13.62
CA VAL A 353 0.07 -14.39 14.84
C VAL A 353 -0.65 -13.56 15.89
N GLY A 354 -1.32 -12.47 15.48
CA GLY A 354 -2.13 -11.65 16.37
C GLY A 354 -3.30 -12.43 16.99
N GLY A 355 -4.02 -13.23 16.19
CA GLY A 355 -5.10 -14.08 16.68
C GLY A 355 -4.62 -15.17 17.63
N LEU A 356 -3.51 -15.85 17.28
CA LEU A 356 -2.89 -16.86 18.14
C LEU A 356 -2.48 -16.27 19.49
N ILE A 357 -1.75 -15.15 19.46
CA ILE A 357 -1.24 -14.48 20.67
C ILE A 357 -2.39 -13.94 21.51
N TYR A 358 -3.42 -13.38 20.87
CA TYR A 358 -4.61 -12.94 21.59
C TYR A 358 -5.29 -14.08 22.37
N GLY A 359 -5.35 -15.26 21.77
CA GLY A 359 -5.94 -16.44 22.42
C GLY A 359 -5.19 -16.92 23.67
N VAL A 360 -3.88 -16.64 23.80
CA VAL A 360 -3.03 -17.09 24.91
C VAL A 360 -2.78 -15.96 25.94
N TRP A 361 -2.49 -14.74 25.46
CA TRP A 361 -2.03 -13.64 26.30
C TRP A 361 -2.93 -12.37 26.21
N GLY A 362 -4.07 -12.48 25.54
CA GLY A 362 -5.02 -11.37 25.41
C GLY A 362 -4.45 -10.15 24.66
N MET A 363 -5.02 -8.97 24.93
CA MET A 363 -4.64 -7.72 24.27
C MET A 363 -3.19 -7.32 24.53
N ALA A 364 -2.73 -7.45 25.79
CA ALA A 364 -1.35 -7.10 26.15
C ALA A 364 -0.31 -7.94 25.38
N GLY A 365 -0.60 -9.23 25.15
CA GLY A 365 0.23 -10.08 24.32
C GLY A 365 0.32 -9.61 22.88
N VAL A 366 -0.79 -9.18 22.27
CA VAL A 366 -0.83 -8.65 20.90
C VAL A 366 0.03 -7.38 20.78
N TYR A 367 -0.12 -6.45 21.73
CA TYR A 367 0.71 -5.24 21.75
C TYR A 367 2.19 -5.56 21.99
N GLY A 368 2.49 -6.56 22.88
CA GLY A 368 3.86 -7.03 23.12
C GLY A 368 4.52 -7.60 21.87
N PHE A 369 3.81 -8.45 21.14
CA PHE A 369 4.26 -8.98 19.86
C PHE A 369 4.55 -7.85 18.85
N ALA A 370 3.61 -6.89 18.72
CA ALA A 370 3.79 -5.75 17.83
C ALA A 370 4.98 -4.88 18.26
N ALA A 371 5.16 -4.65 19.58
CA ALA A 371 6.32 -3.92 20.12
C ALA A 371 7.65 -4.61 19.77
N CYS A 372 7.75 -5.94 19.94
CA CYS A 372 8.95 -6.69 19.58
C CYS A 372 9.27 -6.55 18.08
N ALA A 373 8.28 -6.70 17.22
CA ALA A 373 8.48 -6.59 15.78
C ALA A 373 8.94 -5.17 15.37
N VAL A 374 8.29 -4.12 15.91
CA VAL A 374 8.66 -2.72 15.65
C VAL A 374 10.02 -2.39 16.24
N PHE A 375 10.37 -2.94 17.41
CA PHE A 375 11.70 -2.76 18.03
C PHE A 375 12.80 -3.34 17.13
N VAL A 376 12.64 -4.56 16.63
CA VAL A 376 13.58 -5.17 15.67
C VAL A 376 13.71 -4.29 14.43
N TRP A 377 12.59 -3.82 13.87
CA TRP A 377 12.62 -2.92 12.73
C TRP A 377 13.35 -1.60 13.04
N LEU A 378 13.11 -0.99 14.20
CA LEU A 378 13.79 0.24 14.63
C LEU A 378 15.32 0.04 14.73
N VAL A 379 15.76 -1.06 15.34
CA VAL A 379 17.19 -1.39 15.44
C VAL A 379 17.82 -1.53 14.06
N LEU A 380 17.16 -2.23 13.13
CA LEU A 380 17.63 -2.35 11.75
C LEU A 380 17.65 -1.00 11.03
N ALA A 381 16.63 -0.15 11.22
CA ALA A 381 16.58 1.18 10.62
C ALA A 381 17.64 2.14 11.19
N LEU A 382 18.04 1.96 12.45
CA LEU A 382 19.11 2.76 13.08
C LEU A 382 20.51 2.27 12.64
N SER A 383 20.68 0.97 12.42
CA SER A 383 21.96 0.39 11.97
C SER A 383 22.25 0.62 10.48
N THR A 384 21.26 1.02 9.70
CA THR A 384 21.43 1.27 8.26
C THR A 384 21.75 2.75 8.04
N SER A 385 22.79 3.07 7.26
CA SER A 385 23.05 4.44 6.82
C SER A 385 21.90 4.96 5.96
N ALA A 386 21.60 6.26 6.07
CA ALA A 386 20.61 6.91 5.21
C ALA A 386 21.08 6.84 3.74
N PRO A 387 20.34 6.18 2.84
CA PRO A 387 20.72 6.15 1.42
C PRO A 387 20.57 7.55 0.80
N ALA A 388 21.39 7.85 -0.19
CA ALA A 388 21.18 9.03 -1.03
C ALA A 388 19.82 8.95 -1.71
N LEU A 389 19.02 9.99 -1.59
CA LEU A 389 17.71 10.09 -2.24
C LEU A 389 17.92 10.58 -3.68
N LEU A 390 18.09 9.64 -4.59
CA LEU A 390 18.26 9.93 -6.01
C LEU A 390 16.92 10.32 -6.64
N GLU A 391 16.96 11.24 -7.61
CA GLU A 391 15.84 11.57 -8.46
C GLU A 391 16.00 10.86 -9.82
N SER A 392 14.87 10.61 -10.50
CA SER A 392 14.89 10.02 -11.84
C SER A 392 14.59 11.11 -12.83
N LEU A 393 15.52 11.32 -13.76
CA LEU A 393 15.35 12.17 -14.92
C LEU A 393 15.20 11.30 -16.16
N THR A 394 14.34 11.72 -17.08
CA THR A 394 14.20 11.08 -18.39
C THR A 394 14.64 12.08 -19.45
N LEU A 395 15.61 11.69 -20.25
CA LEU A 395 16.11 12.48 -21.38
C LEU A 395 15.79 11.74 -22.68
N ARG A 396 15.59 12.49 -23.75
CA ARG A 396 15.42 11.95 -25.09
C ARG A 396 16.70 12.15 -25.88
N LEU A 397 17.14 11.11 -26.61
CA LEU A 397 18.21 11.22 -27.58
C LEU A 397 17.67 11.73 -28.92
N VAL A 398 18.48 12.48 -29.64
CA VAL A 398 18.17 12.90 -31.02
C VAL A 398 18.25 11.69 -31.94
N ASP A 399 17.36 11.57 -32.93
CA ASP A 399 17.30 10.46 -33.91
C ASP A 399 18.64 10.13 -34.60
N THR A 400 19.51 11.11 -34.75
CA THR A 400 20.87 10.93 -35.32
C THR A 400 21.82 10.16 -34.40
N VAL A 401 21.54 10.08 -33.11
CA VAL A 401 22.36 9.42 -32.08
C VAL A 401 21.90 7.96 -31.83
N GLU A 402 20.73 7.56 -32.35
CA GLU A 402 20.24 6.18 -32.20
C GLU A 402 21.22 5.13 -32.81
N GLN A 403 22.03 5.52 -33.76
CA GLN A 403 23.00 4.61 -34.46
C GLN A 403 24.27 4.37 -33.64
N GLU A 404 24.75 5.34 -32.84
CA GLU A 404 25.89 5.19 -31.91
C GLU A 404 25.69 5.97 -30.60
N PRO A 405 24.84 5.50 -29.68
CA PRO A 405 24.55 6.22 -28.44
C PRO A 405 25.71 6.17 -27.42
N LYS A 406 26.77 5.40 -27.64
CA LYS A 406 27.83 5.12 -26.67
C LYS A 406 28.50 6.37 -26.13
N ASP A 407 28.83 7.32 -26.99
CA ASP A 407 29.52 8.56 -26.59
C ASP A 407 28.65 9.45 -25.72
N VAL A 408 27.36 9.59 -26.08
CA VAL A 408 26.40 10.39 -25.30
C VAL A 408 26.14 9.74 -23.95
N LEU A 409 25.99 8.41 -23.93
CA LEU A 409 25.80 7.67 -22.67
C LEU A 409 27.01 7.76 -21.76
N GLN A 410 28.22 7.74 -22.32
CA GLN A 410 29.44 7.89 -21.56
C GLN A 410 29.55 9.30 -20.95
N ARG A 411 29.24 10.35 -21.72
CA ARG A 411 29.22 11.74 -21.23
C ARG A 411 28.17 11.91 -20.11
N LEU A 412 26.95 11.37 -20.31
CA LEU A 412 25.90 11.36 -19.29
C LEU A 412 26.34 10.62 -18.01
N SER A 413 27.03 9.48 -18.15
CA SER A 413 27.50 8.72 -16.98
C SER A 413 28.65 9.38 -16.23
N GLN A 414 29.39 10.27 -16.86
CA GLN A 414 30.50 11.03 -16.27
C GLN A 414 30.05 12.40 -15.74
N ALA A 415 28.81 12.82 -16.02
CA ALA A 415 28.32 14.10 -15.55
C ALA A 415 28.16 14.13 -14.01
N PRO A 416 28.53 15.25 -13.34
CA PRO A 416 28.43 15.37 -11.91
C PRO A 416 27.01 15.12 -11.41
N GLY A 417 26.85 14.28 -10.38
CA GLY A 417 25.57 13.94 -9.79
C GLY A 417 24.79 12.85 -10.52
N VAL A 418 25.25 12.32 -11.64
CA VAL A 418 24.65 11.17 -12.32
C VAL A 418 25.17 9.87 -11.70
N CYS A 419 24.27 9.07 -11.13
CA CYS A 419 24.60 7.82 -10.43
C CYS A 419 24.29 6.56 -11.25
N GLU A 420 23.28 6.62 -12.12
CA GLU A 420 22.87 5.50 -12.98
C GLU A 420 22.37 6.01 -14.31
N VAL A 421 22.77 5.37 -15.40
CA VAL A 421 22.30 5.64 -16.76
C VAL A 421 21.76 4.35 -17.34
N VAL A 422 20.49 4.34 -17.74
CA VAL A 422 19.82 3.18 -18.33
C VAL A 422 19.18 3.57 -19.64
N THR A 423 19.53 2.82 -20.69
CA THR A 423 18.90 2.94 -22.01
C THR A 423 18.08 1.70 -22.31
N LEU A 424 17.09 1.87 -23.15
CA LEU A 424 16.28 0.78 -23.66
C LEU A 424 16.51 0.58 -25.13
N PRO A 425 16.83 -0.64 -25.57
CA PRO A 425 17.03 -0.94 -26.97
C PRO A 425 15.82 -0.52 -27.82
N GLY A 426 16.05 0.24 -28.89
CA GLY A 426 15.00 0.68 -29.81
C GLY A 426 14.13 1.85 -29.30
N ARG A 427 14.59 2.60 -28.31
CA ARG A 427 13.96 3.85 -27.85
C ARG A 427 14.98 4.98 -27.76
N ASP A 428 14.51 6.16 -28.08
CA ASP A 428 15.20 7.44 -27.98
C ASP A 428 15.25 8.00 -26.54
N LEU A 429 14.94 7.18 -25.53
CA LEU A 429 14.84 7.60 -24.12
C LEU A 429 15.98 7.02 -23.28
N VAL A 430 16.60 7.90 -22.48
CA VAL A 430 17.59 7.56 -21.46
C VAL A 430 17.03 7.89 -20.09
N TYR A 431 17.08 6.92 -19.19
CA TYR A 431 16.67 7.08 -17.80
C TYR A 431 17.92 7.29 -16.94
N LEU A 432 17.96 8.41 -16.22
CA LEU A 432 19.04 8.74 -15.31
C LEU A 432 18.56 8.64 -13.87
N LYS A 433 19.44 8.20 -12.97
CA LYS A 433 19.33 8.48 -11.55
C LYS A 433 20.37 9.50 -11.15
N VAL A 434 19.92 10.59 -10.56
CA VAL A 434 20.75 11.75 -10.25
C VAL A 434 20.64 12.13 -8.78
N ASP A 435 21.72 12.63 -8.23
CA ASP A 435 21.72 13.25 -6.92
C ASP A 435 21.27 14.72 -7.08
N PRO A 436 20.09 15.10 -6.57
CA PRO A 436 19.55 16.44 -6.76
C PRO A 436 20.37 17.54 -6.02
N ALA A 437 21.29 17.14 -5.14
CA ALA A 437 22.17 18.08 -4.45
C ALA A 437 23.42 18.45 -5.28
N VAL A 438 23.75 17.67 -6.30
CA VAL A 438 25.00 17.78 -7.08
C VAL A 438 24.73 18.00 -8.57
N VAL A 439 23.62 17.47 -9.09
CA VAL A 439 23.32 17.50 -10.53
C VAL A 439 22.98 18.93 -11.00
N ASP A 440 23.53 19.28 -12.12
CA ASP A 440 23.13 20.45 -12.91
C ASP A 440 22.29 19.96 -14.09
N GLU A 441 20.97 20.11 -14.00
CA GLU A 441 20.04 19.67 -15.04
C GLU A 441 20.23 20.44 -16.36
N ASP A 442 20.61 21.72 -16.29
CA ASP A 442 20.82 22.53 -17.48
C ASP A 442 22.08 22.07 -18.21
N ALA A 443 23.14 21.73 -17.48
CA ALA A 443 24.35 21.14 -18.06
C ALA A 443 24.08 19.78 -18.73
N LEU A 444 23.16 18.96 -18.19
CA LEU A 444 22.76 17.70 -18.83
C LEU A 444 21.99 17.90 -20.14
N ARG A 445 21.24 19.00 -20.24
CA ARG A 445 20.48 19.36 -21.47
C ARG A 445 21.36 19.95 -22.55
N GLU A 446 22.52 20.51 -22.19
CA GLU A 446 23.49 21.05 -23.13
C GLU A 446 24.40 19.99 -23.77
N ILE A 447 24.32 18.73 -23.33
CA ILE A 447 25.07 17.64 -23.95
C ILE A 447 24.54 17.39 -25.35
N ASP A 448 25.44 17.52 -26.37
CA ASP A 448 25.10 17.26 -27.76
C ASP A 448 24.46 15.88 -27.92
N GLY A 449 23.32 15.84 -28.60
CA GLY A 449 22.56 14.60 -28.79
C GLY A 449 21.45 14.34 -27.76
N VAL A 450 21.28 15.23 -26.79
CA VAL A 450 20.18 15.17 -25.79
C VAL A 450 19.12 16.23 -26.11
N VAL A 451 17.84 15.81 -26.11
CA VAL A 451 16.70 16.71 -26.14
C VAL A 451 15.98 16.57 -24.80
N ALA A 452 15.74 17.69 -24.14
CA ALA A 452 15.02 17.66 -22.87
C ALA A 452 13.61 17.08 -23.05
N VAL A 453 13.26 16.12 -22.25
CA VAL A 453 11.87 15.72 -22.00
C VAL A 453 11.50 16.29 -20.65
N ASP A 454 10.53 17.21 -20.63
CA ASP A 454 9.98 17.83 -19.41
C ASP A 454 9.34 16.80 -18.47
#